data_11e484a044bfc3c681db70da6074f672
#
_entry.id   11e484a044bfc3c681db70da6074f672
#
_cell.length_a   1.000
_cell.length_b   1.000
_cell.length_c   1.000
_cell.angle_alpha   90.00
_cell.angle_beta   90.00
_cell.angle_gamma   90.00
#
_symmetry.space_group_name_H-M   'P 1'
#
loop_
_entity.id
_entity.type
_entity.pdbx_description
1 polymer ?
#
loop_
_entity_poly.entity_id
_entity_poly.type
_entity_poly.pdbx_seq_one_letter_code
_entity_poly.pdbx_strand_id
1 'polypeptide(L)'
;MKKLITILFIALGLVAHAQTTINPDTVCVNATGEQYFVTNTPTSTYQWTVTGGGGTLQTGQGTNAITVNWGGVSGLYINAVEVIESNANGCPGTPVLLDIYILDLSGSPIGPFCTGDPTTPLIGTPAGGTWSGTGVVANAFQPSIGVGNYILTYTMAGCSTVINVVVNSGPVTGPIQHY
;
A
#
# COMPACT_ATOMS: atom_id res chain seq x y z
N MET A 1 -54.63 11.13 -5.46
CA MET A 1 -53.56 10.15 -5.04
C MET A 1 -52.26 10.53 -5.76
N LYS A 2 -51.36 11.26 -5.05
CA LYS A 2 -50.07 11.68 -5.60
C LYS A 2 -49.06 10.51 -5.35
N LYS A 3 -48.56 9.90 -6.42
CA LYS A 3 -47.49 8.89 -6.33
C LYS A 3 -46.20 9.62 -6.03
N LEU A 4 -45.62 9.36 -4.85
CA LEU A 4 -44.29 9.78 -4.45
C LEU A 4 -43.28 8.87 -5.12
N ILE A 5 -42.52 9.38 -6.08
CA ILE A 5 -41.41 8.66 -6.69
C ILE A 5 -40.21 8.88 -5.78
N THR A 6 -39.83 7.83 -5.02
CA THR A 6 -38.62 7.81 -4.23
C THR A 6 -37.45 7.55 -5.19
N ILE A 7 -36.66 8.57 -5.49
CA ILE A 7 -35.38 8.43 -6.22
C ILE A 7 -34.36 7.91 -5.22
N LEU A 8 -33.99 6.64 -5.38
CA LEU A 8 -32.89 6.02 -4.65
C LEU A 8 -31.57 6.56 -5.23
N PHE A 9 -30.95 7.51 -4.54
CA PHE A 9 -29.57 7.88 -4.82
C PHE A 9 -28.67 6.74 -4.37
N ILE A 10 -28.16 5.97 -5.32
CA ILE A 10 -27.00 5.09 -5.08
C ILE A 10 -25.81 6.03 -4.91
N ALA A 11 -25.45 6.30 -3.67
CA ALA A 11 -24.19 6.92 -3.35
C ALA A 11 -23.09 5.93 -3.77
N LEU A 12 -22.52 6.16 -4.96
CA LEU A 12 -21.25 5.58 -5.35
C LEU A 12 -20.24 6.10 -4.32
N GLY A 13 -19.80 5.22 -3.43
CA GLY A 13 -18.83 5.58 -2.39
C GLY A 13 -17.53 6.05 -3.04
N LEU A 14 -17.42 7.36 -3.22
CA LEU A 14 -16.13 8.01 -3.31
C LEU A 14 -15.44 7.71 -1.98
N VAL A 15 -14.45 6.84 -1.99
CA VAL A 15 -13.51 6.72 -0.88
C VAL A 15 -12.77 8.05 -0.88
N ALA A 16 -13.31 9.01 -0.14
CA ALA A 16 -12.58 10.23 0.16
C ALA A 16 -11.35 9.77 0.96
N HIS A 17 -10.22 9.64 0.29
CA HIS A 17 -8.95 9.58 0.99
C HIS A 17 -8.86 10.91 1.75
N ALA A 18 -8.87 10.82 3.07
CA ALA A 18 -8.64 11.98 3.91
C ALA A 18 -7.37 12.64 3.40
N GLN A 19 -7.47 13.93 3.09
CA GLN A 19 -6.31 14.74 2.76
C GLN A 19 -5.33 14.57 3.91
N THR A 20 -4.25 13.81 3.66
CA THR A 20 -3.22 13.66 4.67
C THR A 20 -2.49 14.99 4.75
N THR A 21 -2.62 15.65 5.88
CA THR A 21 -1.78 16.83 6.20
C THR A 21 -0.38 16.40 6.60
N ILE A 22 -0.07 15.11 6.49
CA ILE A 22 1.23 14.53 6.81
C ILE A 22 2.10 14.62 5.56
N ASN A 23 3.17 15.38 5.68
CA ASN A 23 4.23 15.47 4.70
C ASN A 23 5.47 14.76 5.29
N PRO A 24 6.04 13.72 4.65
CA PRO A 24 5.70 13.19 3.33
C PRO A 24 4.45 12.29 3.32
N ASP A 25 3.73 12.27 2.19
CA ASP A 25 2.75 11.24 1.90
C ASP A 25 3.47 9.91 1.57
N THR A 26 2.88 8.79 2.00
CA THR A 26 3.48 7.46 1.81
C THR A 26 2.70 6.66 0.79
N VAL A 27 3.38 6.22 -0.26
CA VAL A 27 2.84 5.37 -1.31
C VAL A 27 3.66 4.09 -1.44
N CYS A 28 3.06 3.04 -2.00
CA CYS A 28 3.76 1.77 -2.23
C CYS A 28 4.63 1.84 -3.51
N VAL A 29 5.70 1.06 -3.56
CA VAL A 29 6.43 0.85 -4.82
C VAL A 29 5.49 0.38 -5.92
N ASN A 30 5.63 0.94 -7.12
CA ASN A 30 4.79 0.67 -8.28
C ASN A 30 3.29 0.96 -8.07
N ALA A 31 2.93 1.84 -7.13
CA ALA A 31 1.55 2.26 -6.94
C ALA A 31 1.00 2.92 -8.20
N THR A 32 -0.24 2.62 -8.54
CA THR A 32 -0.90 3.17 -9.73
C THR A 32 -2.21 3.85 -9.36
N GLY A 33 -2.50 4.97 -10.05
CA GLY A 33 -3.76 5.69 -9.87
C GLY A 33 -3.88 6.44 -8.53
N GLU A 34 -2.75 6.76 -7.90
CA GLU A 34 -2.74 7.58 -6.68
C GLU A 34 -3.33 8.96 -6.96
N GLN A 35 -4.24 9.41 -6.10
CA GLN A 35 -5.00 10.63 -6.33
C GLN A 35 -4.49 11.75 -5.45
N TYR A 36 -4.18 12.89 -6.08
CA TYR A 36 -3.83 14.14 -5.40
C TYR A 36 -4.81 15.23 -5.80
N PHE A 37 -5.20 16.06 -4.84
CA PHE A 37 -6.14 17.14 -5.13
C PHE A 37 -5.94 18.34 -4.19
N VAL A 38 -6.35 19.51 -4.68
CA VAL A 38 -6.52 20.72 -3.90
C VAL A 38 -7.96 21.16 -3.92
N THR A 39 -8.35 22.05 -3.01
CA THR A 39 -9.69 22.63 -3.01
C THR A 39 -9.94 23.34 -4.34
N ASN A 40 -11.07 23.01 -4.99
CA ASN A 40 -11.42 23.63 -6.25
C ASN A 40 -11.87 25.08 -6.06
N THR A 41 -11.19 26.02 -6.71
CA THR A 41 -11.60 27.41 -6.80
C THR A 41 -12.28 27.63 -8.16
N PRO A 42 -13.55 28.04 -8.21
CA PRO A 42 -14.24 28.26 -9.48
C PRO A 42 -13.46 29.21 -10.40
N THR A 43 -13.38 28.86 -11.68
CA THR A 43 -12.67 29.61 -12.74
C THR A 43 -11.15 29.60 -12.68
N SER A 44 -10.55 28.99 -11.66
CA SER A 44 -9.11 28.76 -11.59
C SER A 44 -8.67 27.60 -12.49
N THR A 45 -7.41 27.65 -12.89
CA THR A 45 -6.68 26.54 -13.56
C THR A 45 -5.52 26.07 -12.70
N TYR A 46 -5.10 24.82 -12.89
CA TYR A 46 -4.10 24.18 -12.03
C TYR A 46 -3.00 23.60 -12.87
N GLN A 47 -1.77 23.98 -12.59
CA GLN A 47 -0.60 23.39 -13.24
C GLN A 47 0.09 22.46 -12.25
N TRP A 48 0.12 21.18 -12.58
CA TRP A 48 0.74 20.13 -11.78
C TRP A 48 2.09 19.74 -12.35
N THR A 49 3.04 19.50 -11.47
CA THR A 49 4.35 18.95 -11.79
C THR A 49 4.61 17.75 -10.89
N VAL A 50 5.02 16.63 -11.48
CA VAL A 50 5.38 15.41 -10.75
C VAL A 50 6.83 15.09 -11.09
N THR A 51 7.69 14.97 -10.06
CA THR A 51 9.13 14.75 -10.21
C THR A 51 9.64 13.66 -9.29
N GLY A 52 10.73 13.02 -9.66
CA GLY A 52 11.36 11.99 -8.83
C GLY A 52 10.54 10.71 -8.70
N GLY A 53 11.08 9.72 -8.03
CA GLY A 53 10.40 8.45 -7.71
C GLY A 53 9.83 7.66 -8.90
N GLY A 54 10.18 8.01 -10.14
CA GLY A 54 9.53 7.45 -11.33
C GLY A 54 8.07 7.87 -11.47
N GLY A 55 7.66 8.96 -10.78
CA GLY A 55 6.31 9.50 -10.83
C GLY A 55 5.92 9.96 -12.22
N THR A 56 4.74 9.54 -12.66
CA THR A 56 4.16 9.93 -13.96
C THR A 56 2.73 10.38 -13.78
N LEU A 57 2.45 11.64 -14.14
CA LEU A 57 1.09 12.17 -14.16
C LEU A 57 0.28 11.47 -15.26
N GLN A 58 -0.84 10.87 -14.89
CA GLN A 58 -1.68 10.10 -15.82
C GLN A 58 -2.83 10.95 -16.34
N THR A 59 -3.56 11.62 -15.46
CA THR A 59 -4.75 12.42 -15.81
C THR A 59 -4.86 13.65 -14.93
N GLY A 60 -5.70 14.60 -15.34
CA GLY A 60 -6.14 15.70 -14.49
C GLY A 60 -5.34 17.00 -14.63
N GLN A 61 -4.32 17.07 -15.50
CA GLN A 61 -3.62 18.34 -15.74
C GLN A 61 -4.60 19.45 -16.14
N GLY A 62 -4.47 20.61 -15.49
CA GLY A 62 -5.38 21.75 -15.68
C GLY A 62 -6.57 21.76 -14.72
N THR A 63 -6.82 20.69 -13.97
CA THR A 63 -7.91 20.56 -13.00
C THR A 63 -7.38 20.55 -11.56
N ASN A 64 -8.25 20.66 -10.58
CA ASN A 64 -7.91 20.63 -9.16
C ASN A 64 -7.52 19.24 -8.63
N ALA A 65 -7.56 18.19 -9.46
CA ALA A 65 -7.23 16.83 -9.08
C ALA A 65 -6.48 16.08 -10.19
N ILE A 66 -5.49 15.28 -9.81
CA ILE A 66 -4.70 14.46 -10.73
C ILE A 66 -4.64 13.02 -10.27
N THR A 67 -4.27 12.13 -11.19
CA THR A 67 -3.82 10.77 -10.88
C THR A 67 -2.36 10.59 -11.27
N VAL A 68 -1.60 9.90 -10.42
CA VAL A 68 -0.17 9.65 -10.59
C VAL A 68 0.12 8.16 -10.45
N ASN A 69 1.00 7.63 -11.28
CA ASN A 69 1.62 6.34 -11.08
C ASN A 69 3.04 6.54 -10.56
N TRP A 70 3.46 5.78 -9.56
CA TRP A 70 4.79 5.83 -8.97
C TRP A 70 5.67 4.68 -9.44
N GLY A 71 6.98 4.86 -9.39
CA GLY A 71 7.95 3.85 -9.79
C GLY A 71 8.31 2.86 -8.68
N GLY A 72 9.24 1.96 -8.99
CA GLY A 72 9.68 0.87 -8.11
C GLY A 72 10.90 1.19 -7.24
N VAL A 73 11.39 2.42 -7.22
CA VAL A 73 12.55 2.80 -6.40
C VAL A 73 12.05 3.43 -5.10
N SER A 74 12.31 2.75 -3.98
CA SER A 74 11.94 3.25 -2.65
C SER A 74 12.80 4.42 -2.21
N GLY A 75 12.23 5.32 -1.40
CA GLY A 75 12.94 6.46 -0.84
C GLY A 75 12.06 7.68 -0.66
N LEU A 76 12.66 8.73 -0.08
CA LEU A 76 12.03 10.03 0.11
C LEU A 76 12.34 10.95 -1.07
N TYR A 77 11.30 11.49 -1.68
CA TYR A 77 11.37 12.43 -2.80
C TYR A 77 10.78 13.77 -2.37
N ILE A 78 11.67 14.73 -2.16
CA ILE A 78 11.30 16.07 -1.71
C ILE A 78 10.65 16.84 -2.85
N ASN A 79 9.53 17.52 -2.56
CA ASN A 79 8.75 18.31 -3.53
C ASN A 79 8.37 17.48 -4.77
N ALA A 80 8.03 16.20 -4.58
CA ALA A 80 7.75 15.29 -5.67
C ALA A 80 6.44 15.61 -6.41
N VAL A 81 5.49 16.24 -5.73
CA VAL A 81 4.27 16.77 -6.35
C VAL A 81 4.18 18.26 -6.06
N GLU A 82 3.99 19.05 -7.13
CA GLU A 82 3.78 20.50 -7.05
C GLU A 82 2.50 20.86 -7.76
N VAL A 83 1.76 21.82 -7.22
CA VAL A 83 0.64 22.45 -7.90
C VAL A 83 0.72 23.97 -7.80
N ILE A 84 0.48 24.64 -8.92
CA ILE A 84 0.32 26.09 -9.01
C ILE A 84 -1.10 26.37 -9.52
N GLU A 85 -1.89 27.05 -8.70
CA GLU A 85 -3.20 27.56 -9.10
C GLU A 85 -3.06 28.93 -9.76
N SER A 86 -3.75 29.16 -10.87
CA SER A 86 -3.86 30.46 -11.51
C SER A 86 -5.32 30.88 -11.55
N ASN A 87 -5.61 32.13 -11.19
CA ASN A 87 -6.95 32.67 -11.19
C ASN A 87 -7.47 32.93 -12.64
N ALA A 88 -8.73 33.33 -12.76
CA ALA A 88 -9.38 33.62 -14.06
C ALA A 88 -8.66 34.67 -14.92
N ASN A 89 -7.85 35.53 -14.31
CA ASN A 89 -7.05 36.54 -15.02
C ASN A 89 -5.67 36.03 -15.42
N GLY A 90 -5.34 34.75 -15.14
CA GLY A 90 -4.07 34.14 -15.44
C GLY A 90 -2.96 34.47 -14.44
N CYS A 91 -3.27 35.07 -13.27
CA CYS A 91 -2.26 35.35 -12.24
C CYS A 91 -2.00 34.09 -11.43
N PRO A 92 -0.72 33.59 -11.40
CA PRO A 92 -0.38 32.42 -10.63
C PRO A 92 -0.29 32.73 -9.13
N GLY A 93 -0.71 31.76 -8.33
CA GLY A 93 -0.51 31.74 -6.88
C GLY A 93 0.87 31.19 -6.49
N THR A 94 1.09 31.03 -5.18
CA THR A 94 2.28 30.36 -4.67
C THR A 94 2.19 28.84 -4.89
N PRO A 95 3.30 28.18 -5.28
CA PRO A 95 3.34 26.73 -5.40
C PRO A 95 3.00 26.04 -4.06
N VAL A 96 2.22 24.98 -4.14
CA VAL A 96 1.99 24.04 -3.03
C VAL A 96 2.77 22.78 -3.33
N LEU A 97 3.58 22.35 -2.37
CA LEU A 97 4.55 21.26 -2.53
C LEU A 97 4.21 20.10 -1.59
N LEU A 98 4.42 18.87 -2.06
CA LEU A 98 4.24 17.65 -1.28
C LEU A 98 5.45 16.74 -1.50
N ASP A 99 6.01 16.28 -0.39
CA ASP A 99 7.04 15.22 -0.39
C ASP A 99 6.36 13.86 -0.47
N ILE A 100 6.98 12.92 -1.17
CA ILE A 100 6.50 11.55 -1.30
C ILE A 100 7.54 10.58 -0.76
N TYR A 101 7.11 9.68 0.11
CA TYR A 101 7.90 8.55 0.53
C TYR A 101 7.40 7.27 -0.15
N ILE A 102 8.18 6.72 -1.08
CA ILE A 102 7.88 5.44 -1.74
C ILE A 102 8.37 4.32 -0.83
N LEU A 103 7.44 3.54 -0.32
CA LEU A 103 7.68 2.44 0.62
C LEU A 103 7.79 1.12 -0.14
N ASP A 104 8.93 0.44 0.04
CA ASP A 104 9.13 -0.94 -0.38
C ASP A 104 9.11 -1.85 0.84
N LEU A 105 8.32 -2.92 0.77
CA LEU A 105 8.21 -3.91 1.83
C LEU A 105 8.84 -5.23 1.40
N SER A 106 9.59 -5.82 2.32
CA SER A 106 10.09 -7.18 2.14
C SER A 106 9.90 -8.01 3.40
N GLY A 107 9.75 -9.32 3.21
CA GLY A 107 9.75 -10.30 4.30
C GLY A 107 10.95 -11.23 4.16
N SER A 108 11.62 -11.52 5.27
CA SER A 108 12.69 -12.54 5.25
C SER A 108 12.08 -13.91 4.96
N PRO A 109 12.59 -14.65 3.95
CA PRO A 109 12.17 -16.02 3.71
C PRO A 109 12.42 -16.89 4.94
N ILE A 110 11.48 -17.74 5.26
CA ILE A 110 11.58 -18.70 6.38
C ILE A 110 11.24 -20.11 5.91
N GLY A 111 11.81 -21.09 6.55
CA GLY A 111 11.59 -22.51 6.22
C GLY A 111 12.57 -23.07 5.17
N PRO A 112 12.29 -24.24 4.60
CA PRO A 112 11.13 -25.09 4.91
C PRO A 112 11.11 -25.58 6.36
N PHE A 113 9.91 -25.84 6.89
CA PHE A 113 9.69 -26.36 8.23
C PHE A 113 9.23 -27.82 8.20
N CYS A 114 9.38 -28.49 9.34
CA CYS A 114 8.67 -29.71 9.67
C CYS A 114 7.52 -29.39 10.66
N THR A 115 6.49 -30.23 10.69
CA THR A 115 5.31 -30.03 11.58
C THR A 115 5.65 -29.98 13.07
N GLY A 116 6.83 -30.48 13.48
CA GLY A 116 7.31 -30.44 14.85
C GLY A 116 8.24 -29.29 15.18
N ASP A 117 8.52 -28.41 14.23
CA ASP A 117 9.44 -27.30 14.45
C ASP A 117 8.83 -26.24 15.40
N PRO A 118 9.68 -25.50 16.13
CA PRO A 118 9.22 -24.45 17.03
C PRO A 118 8.62 -23.27 16.26
N THR A 119 7.79 -22.52 16.95
CA THR A 119 7.29 -21.22 16.47
C THR A 119 8.44 -20.29 16.12
N THR A 120 8.40 -19.69 14.94
CA THR A 120 9.48 -18.86 14.38
C THR A 120 9.02 -17.42 14.19
N PRO A 121 9.72 -16.42 14.77
CA PRO A 121 9.42 -15.00 14.52
C PRO A 121 9.51 -14.64 13.04
N LEU A 122 8.57 -13.82 12.59
CA LEU A 122 8.53 -13.28 11.23
C LEU A 122 9.19 -11.90 11.20
N ILE A 123 10.08 -11.68 10.25
CA ILE A 123 10.82 -10.42 10.11
C ILE A 123 10.38 -9.75 8.82
N GLY A 124 9.82 -8.53 8.96
CA GLY A 124 9.48 -7.65 7.84
C GLY A 124 10.39 -6.43 7.82
N THR A 125 10.63 -5.90 6.66
CA THR A 125 11.45 -4.70 6.44
C THR A 125 10.66 -3.69 5.58
N PRO A 126 10.57 -2.40 6.03
CA PRO A 126 10.98 -1.88 7.33
C PRO A 126 10.25 -2.53 8.50
N ALA A 127 10.82 -2.47 9.70
CA ALA A 127 10.17 -3.01 10.90
C ALA A 127 8.96 -2.17 11.33
N GLY A 128 8.00 -2.77 12.03
CA GLY A 128 6.84 -2.08 12.59
C GLY A 128 5.50 -2.40 11.91
N GLY A 129 5.52 -3.19 10.84
CA GLY A 129 4.29 -3.70 10.22
C GLY A 129 3.72 -4.93 10.94
N THR A 130 2.67 -5.49 10.35
CA THR A 130 1.92 -6.61 10.91
C THR A 130 1.93 -7.79 9.94
N TRP A 131 2.20 -8.99 10.46
CA TRP A 131 2.08 -10.23 9.73
C TRP A 131 0.70 -10.84 9.88
N SER A 132 0.20 -11.40 8.79
CA SER A 132 -1.07 -12.13 8.74
C SER A 132 -0.95 -13.34 7.83
N GLY A 133 -1.88 -14.27 7.96
CA GLY A 133 -1.95 -15.52 7.20
C GLY A 133 -2.16 -16.71 8.10
N THR A 134 -2.47 -17.85 7.48
CA THR A 134 -2.72 -19.09 8.21
C THR A 134 -1.45 -19.56 8.91
N GLY A 135 -1.53 -19.83 10.20
CA GLY A 135 -0.39 -20.20 11.06
C GLY A 135 0.38 -19.03 11.64
N VAL A 136 -0.05 -17.77 11.42
CA VAL A 136 0.56 -16.59 12.03
C VAL A 136 -0.16 -16.28 13.35
N VAL A 137 0.63 -16.17 14.43
CA VAL A 137 0.17 -15.73 15.76
C VAL A 137 1.21 -14.77 16.33
N ALA A 138 0.80 -13.57 16.71
CA ALA A 138 1.66 -12.56 17.31
C ALA A 138 2.95 -12.28 16.51
N ASN A 139 2.85 -12.12 15.19
CA ASN A 139 3.98 -11.94 14.27
C ASN A 139 4.99 -13.11 14.25
N ALA A 140 4.55 -14.32 14.56
CA ALA A 140 5.36 -15.53 14.46
C ALA A 140 4.59 -16.61 13.70
N PHE A 141 5.30 -17.46 12.99
CA PHE A 141 4.72 -18.60 12.27
C PHE A 141 4.80 -19.87 13.10
N GLN A 142 3.71 -20.63 13.13
CA GLN A 142 3.57 -21.89 13.87
C GLN A 142 3.51 -23.08 12.90
N PRO A 143 4.60 -23.84 12.71
CA PRO A 143 4.61 -24.99 11.79
C PRO A 143 3.67 -26.14 12.21
N SER A 144 3.25 -26.19 13.48
CA SER A 144 2.27 -27.17 13.98
C SER A 144 0.89 -27.10 13.32
N ILE A 145 0.64 -26.09 12.50
CA ILE A 145 -0.58 -25.97 11.69
C ILE A 145 -0.78 -27.15 10.72
N GLY A 146 0.30 -27.84 10.34
CA GLY A 146 0.26 -29.02 9.48
C GLY A 146 1.07 -28.88 8.22
N VAL A 147 1.10 -29.97 7.44
CA VAL A 147 1.80 -30.03 6.14
C VAL A 147 1.06 -29.17 5.11
N GLY A 148 1.82 -28.34 4.36
CA GLY A 148 1.22 -27.51 3.32
C GLY A 148 2.12 -26.37 2.86
N ASN A 149 1.58 -25.59 1.92
CA ASN A 149 2.17 -24.35 1.44
C ASN A 149 1.30 -23.20 1.97
N TYR A 150 1.92 -22.22 2.59
CA TYR A 150 1.25 -21.10 3.23
C TYR A 150 1.75 -19.78 2.66
N ILE A 151 0.81 -18.86 2.40
CA ILE A 151 1.13 -17.49 2.00
C ILE A 151 0.97 -16.62 3.23
N LEU A 152 2.03 -15.94 3.62
CA LEU A 152 2.03 -14.98 4.71
C LEU A 152 2.19 -13.58 4.14
N THR A 153 1.42 -12.63 4.67
CA THR A 153 1.38 -11.24 4.21
C THR A 153 1.95 -10.32 5.29
N TYR A 154 2.89 -9.51 4.91
CA TYR A 154 3.38 -8.39 5.73
C TYR A 154 2.76 -7.09 5.26
N THR A 155 2.17 -6.32 6.18
CA THR A 155 1.45 -5.08 5.86
C THR A 155 1.97 -3.93 6.73
N MET A 156 2.22 -2.78 6.11
CA MET A 156 2.63 -1.55 6.78
C MET A 156 2.21 -0.33 5.95
N ALA A 157 1.63 0.69 6.59
CA ALA A 157 1.21 1.95 5.97
C ALA A 157 0.39 1.77 4.67
N GLY A 158 -0.51 0.78 4.64
CA GLY A 158 -1.33 0.48 3.46
C GLY A 158 -0.65 -0.37 2.39
N CYS A 159 0.66 -0.54 2.44
CA CYS A 159 1.41 -1.43 1.55
C CYS A 159 1.44 -2.86 2.07
N SER A 160 1.62 -3.83 1.16
CA SER A 160 1.75 -5.24 1.53
C SER A 160 2.75 -5.98 0.64
N THR A 161 3.39 -6.99 1.22
CA THR A 161 4.22 -7.97 0.52
C THR A 161 3.93 -9.36 1.05
N VAL A 162 4.30 -10.39 0.29
CA VAL A 162 4.03 -11.78 0.67
C VAL A 162 5.30 -12.62 0.67
N ILE A 163 5.33 -13.62 1.55
CA ILE A 163 6.29 -14.72 1.50
C ILE A 163 5.55 -16.05 1.45
N ASN A 164 6.20 -17.05 0.81
CA ASN A 164 5.70 -18.41 0.77
C ASN A 164 6.46 -19.25 1.80
N VAL A 165 5.73 -20.04 2.57
CA VAL A 165 6.26 -20.91 3.61
C VAL A 165 5.82 -22.35 3.34
N VAL A 166 6.74 -23.28 3.41
CA VAL A 166 6.48 -24.72 3.20
C VAL A 166 6.63 -25.45 4.52
N VAL A 167 5.65 -26.26 4.87
CA VAL A 167 5.70 -27.19 6.02
C VAL A 167 5.62 -28.61 5.50
N ASN A 168 6.59 -29.43 5.86
CA ASN A 168 6.69 -30.84 5.50
C ASN A 168 6.33 -31.75 6.68
N SER A 169 6.01 -33.02 6.39
CA SER A 169 5.92 -34.04 7.43
C SER A 169 7.31 -34.38 7.96
N GLY A 170 7.42 -34.55 9.25
CA GLY A 170 8.63 -35.16 9.84
C GLY A 170 8.74 -36.65 9.45
N PRO A 171 9.95 -37.22 9.55
CA PRO A 171 10.13 -38.66 9.34
C PRO A 171 9.43 -39.48 10.42
N VAL A 172 8.83 -40.59 10.04
CA VAL A 172 8.25 -41.54 10.99
C VAL A 172 9.26 -42.65 11.16
N THR A 173 9.91 -42.71 12.35
CA THR A 173 10.85 -43.77 12.70
C THR A 173 10.06 -44.96 13.24
N GLY A 174 10.24 -46.12 12.65
CA GLY A 174 9.68 -47.35 13.15
C GLY A 174 10.34 -47.84 14.46
N PRO A 175 9.76 -48.83 15.16
CA PRO A 175 10.32 -49.37 16.38
C PRO A 175 11.70 -50.03 16.11
N ILE A 176 12.59 -49.92 17.09
CA ILE A 176 13.86 -50.65 17.07
C ILE A 176 13.54 -52.15 17.17
N GLN A 177 14.05 -52.94 16.24
CA GLN A 177 13.90 -54.40 16.25
C GLN A 177 15.23 -55.04 16.68
N HIS A 178 15.14 -56.12 17.48
CA HIS A 178 16.28 -56.95 17.90
C HIS A 178 16.18 -58.29 17.21
N TYR A 179 17.28 -58.77 16.64
CA TYR A 179 17.44 -60.12 16.06
C TYR A 179 18.05 -61.05 17.07
#